data_379cb5c95f1c02621532b8ba1d12d599
#
_entry.id   379cb5c95f1c02621532b8ba1d12d599
#
_cell.length_a   1.000
_cell.length_b   1.000
_cell.length_c   1.000
_cell.angle_alpha   90.00
_cell.angle_beta   90.00
_cell.angle_gamma   90.00
#
_symmetry.space_group_name_H-M   'P 1'
#
loop_
_entity.id
_entity.type
_entity.pdbx_description
1 polymer ?
#
loop_
_entity_poly.entity_id
_entity_poly.type
_entity_poly.pdbx_seq_one_letter_code
_entity_poly.pdbx_strand_id
1 'polypeptide(L)'
;MKPTGRLVALLCLAIALGACTGGDGDSGASTASTGPSTTSQAPTPAQTFTGAPGTATYEYANEGLLVTLDLDGSNGTLEVQNDSANDLDPPGLYVEDAVDGHQIDVEVVDSAPVAAGEQATFDVKLDGITVDDIGLLVLLFGADNFGAFVRTA
;
A
#
# COMPACT_ATOMS: atom_id res chain seq x y z
N MET A 1 5.89 45.90 1.18
CA MET A 1 6.42 44.53 1.37
C MET A 1 6.37 43.82 0.02
N LYS A 2 7.52 43.41 -0.53
CA LYS A 2 7.67 42.90 -1.91
C LYS A 2 7.41 41.40 -1.97
N PRO A 3 6.64 40.84 -2.92
CA PRO A 3 6.58 39.40 -3.15
C PRO A 3 7.77 38.96 -4.00
N THR A 4 8.53 38.01 -3.51
CA THR A 4 9.64 37.38 -4.23
C THR A 4 9.11 36.20 -5.05
N GLY A 5 9.02 36.38 -6.37
CA GLY A 5 8.65 35.30 -7.28
C GLY A 5 9.72 34.23 -7.35
N ARG A 6 9.36 32.97 -7.20
CA ARG A 6 10.20 31.81 -7.49
C ARG A 6 9.90 31.33 -8.91
N LEU A 7 10.95 31.40 -9.72
CA LEU A 7 11.04 30.95 -11.10
C LEU A 7 11.05 29.40 -11.10
N VAL A 8 10.03 28.80 -11.69
CA VAL A 8 9.99 27.34 -11.93
C VAL A 8 10.70 27.06 -13.24
N ALA A 9 11.83 26.40 -13.18
CA ALA A 9 12.57 25.95 -14.36
C ALA A 9 11.93 24.66 -14.89
N LEU A 10 11.33 24.76 -16.07
CA LEU A 10 10.75 23.65 -16.82
C LEU A 10 11.90 22.88 -17.52
N LEU A 11 12.19 21.66 -17.08
CA LEU A 11 13.17 20.77 -17.70
C LEU A 11 12.47 19.86 -18.71
N CYS A 12 12.60 20.17 -20.01
CA CYS A 12 12.12 19.32 -21.10
C CYS A 12 13.09 18.16 -21.33
N LEU A 13 12.67 16.92 -21.05
CA LEU A 13 13.40 15.70 -21.40
C LEU A 13 12.95 15.20 -22.77
N ALA A 14 13.85 15.30 -23.77
CA ALA A 14 13.63 14.80 -25.13
C ALA A 14 13.90 13.28 -25.19
N ILE A 15 12.91 12.48 -25.54
CA ILE A 15 13.05 11.04 -25.79
C ILE A 15 13.38 10.85 -27.26
N ALA A 16 14.59 10.35 -27.57
CA ALA A 16 15.03 9.98 -28.92
C ALA A 16 14.49 8.58 -29.26
N LEU A 17 13.64 8.51 -30.29
CA LEU A 17 13.21 7.26 -30.93
C LEU A 17 14.32 6.80 -31.90
N GLY A 18 14.97 5.69 -31.56
CA GLY A 18 15.87 4.98 -32.47
C GLY A 18 15.11 4.02 -33.39
N ALA A 19 15.00 4.35 -34.66
CA ALA A 19 14.53 3.47 -35.70
C ALA A 19 15.68 2.61 -36.22
N CYS A 20 15.58 1.29 -36.16
CA CYS A 20 16.44 0.37 -36.91
C CYS A 20 15.68 -0.14 -38.14
N THR A 21 16.15 0.29 -39.31
CA THR A 21 15.73 -0.20 -40.64
C THR A 21 16.63 -1.34 -41.10
N GLY A 22 16.00 -2.39 -41.59
CA GLY A 22 16.38 -3.10 -42.82
C GLY A 22 17.63 -3.97 -42.86
N GLY A 23 17.43 -5.22 -43.24
CA GLY A 23 18.43 -6.14 -43.72
C GLY A 23 17.78 -7.42 -44.22
N ASP A 24 17.52 -7.48 -45.53
CA ASP A 24 17.13 -8.70 -46.27
C ASP A 24 18.28 -9.72 -46.26
N GLY A 25 17.97 -10.99 -46.08
CA GLY A 25 18.94 -12.08 -46.17
C GLY A 25 18.28 -13.45 -46.06
N ASP A 26 18.01 -13.99 -47.21
CA ASP A 26 17.49 -15.30 -47.60
C ASP A 26 18.17 -16.50 -46.91
N SER A 27 17.43 -17.61 -46.90
CA SER A 27 17.82 -19.02 -46.75
C SER A 27 17.52 -19.72 -45.43
N GLY A 28 16.39 -20.41 -45.42
CA GLY A 28 16.19 -21.80 -45.06
C GLY A 28 16.87 -22.40 -43.84
N ALA A 29 16.15 -22.45 -42.73
CA ALA A 29 16.25 -23.55 -41.77
C ALA A 29 15.00 -23.57 -40.90
N SER A 30 14.26 -24.65 -40.97
CA SER A 30 13.16 -24.99 -40.06
C SER A 30 13.68 -25.05 -38.62
N THR A 31 13.52 -23.99 -37.89
CA THR A 31 13.76 -24.00 -36.45
C THR A 31 12.43 -24.06 -35.73
N ALA A 32 12.26 -25.15 -35.00
CA ALA A 32 11.16 -25.36 -34.07
C ALA A 32 10.91 -24.08 -33.23
N SER A 33 9.67 -23.56 -33.35
CA SER A 33 9.16 -22.48 -32.50
C SER A 33 9.14 -22.99 -31.05
N THR A 34 10.16 -22.65 -30.31
CA THR A 34 10.15 -22.71 -28.84
C THR A 34 9.25 -21.56 -28.39
N GLY A 35 7.96 -21.83 -28.26
CA GLY A 35 7.04 -20.92 -27.61
C GLY A 35 7.56 -20.55 -26.21
N PRO A 36 7.30 -19.32 -25.73
CA PRO A 36 7.69 -18.94 -24.37
C PRO A 36 7.05 -19.94 -23.38
N SER A 37 7.87 -20.67 -22.66
CA SER A 37 7.42 -21.48 -21.54
C SER A 37 6.81 -20.51 -20.53
N THR A 38 5.49 -20.41 -20.51
CA THR A 38 4.77 -19.84 -19.38
C THR A 38 5.08 -20.73 -18.19
N THR A 39 6.05 -20.32 -17.38
CA THR A 39 6.27 -20.91 -16.08
C THR A 39 4.97 -20.67 -15.29
N SER A 40 4.13 -21.70 -15.20
CA SER A 40 2.97 -21.69 -14.32
C SER A 40 3.52 -21.53 -12.91
N GLN A 41 3.44 -20.33 -12.38
CA GLN A 41 3.78 -20.05 -10.99
C GLN A 41 2.80 -20.88 -10.15
N ALA A 42 3.32 -21.80 -9.35
CA ALA A 42 2.50 -22.56 -8.43
C ALA A 42 1.73 -21.56 -7.54
N PRO A 43 0.44 -21.79 -7.27
CA PRO A 43 -0.32 -20.92 -6.40
C PRO A 43 0.43 -20.79 -5.06
N THR A 44 0.66 -19.57 -4.64
CA THR A 44 1.20 -19.28 -3.30
C THR A 44 0.25 -19.94 -2.29
N PRO A 45 0.75 -20.77 -1.36
CA PRO A 45 -0.12 -21.38 -0.35
C PRO A 45 -0.85 -20.27 0.40
N ALA A 46 -2.17 -20.42 0.53
CA ALA A 46 -2.98 -19.52 1.33
C ALA A 46 -2.40 -19.47 2.75
N GLN A 47 -2.10 -18.28 3.23
CA GLN A 47 -1.65 -18.11 4.62
C GLN A 47 -2.83 -18.48 5.53
N THR A 48 -2.61 -19.44 6.43
CA THR A 48 -3.60 -19.79 7.44
C THR A 48 -3.30 -18.98 8.68
N PHE A 49 -4.17 -18.03 8.98
CA PHE A 49 -4.08 -17.24 10.21
C PHE A 49 -4.76 -17.99 11.35
N THR A 50 -4.18 -17.93 12.55
CA THR A 50 -4.62 -18.66 13.75
C THR A 50 -5.40 -17.76 14.73
N GLY A 51 -5.93 -16.63 14.27
CA GLY A 51 -6.76 -15.73 15.08
C GLY A 51 -8.13 -16.34 15.45
N ALA A 52 -8.78 -15.75 16.44
CA ALA A 52 -10.18 -16.07 16.74
C ALA A 52 -11.08 -15.61 15.56
N PRO A 53 -12.21 -16.29 15.29
CA PRO A 53 -13.13 -15.84 14.26
C PRO A 53 -13.59 -14.39 14.51
N GLY A 54 -13.55 -13.55 13.47
CA GLY A 54 -13.94 -12.14 13.57
C GLY A 54 -12.87 -11.23 14.15
N THR A 55 -11.63 -11.74 14.44
CA THR A 55 -10.49 -10.91 14.85
C THR A 55 -9.37 -10.94 13.82
N ALA A 56 -8.59 -9.88 13.74
CA ALA A 56 -7.34 -9.84 12.97
C ALA A 56 -6.37 -8.82 13.54
N THR A 57 -5.08 -9.12 13.43
CA THR A 57 -4.00 -8.18 13.68
C THR A 57 -3.28 -7.88 12.37
N TYR A 58 -3.04 -6.62 12.12
CA TYR A 58 -2.32 -6.12 10.96
C TYR A 58 -1.12 -5.29 11.42
N GLU A 59 0.00 -5.43 10.73
CA GLU A 59 1.21 -4.68 11.03
C GLU A 59 1.73 -3.96 9.78
N TYR A 60 2.24 -2.76 9.99
CA TYR A 60 3.01 -1.99 9.03
C TYR A 60 4.29 -1.50 9.69
N ALA A 61 5.44 -1.75 9.08
CA ALA A 61 6.73 -1.27 9.56
C ALA A 61 7.56 -0.68 8.42
N ASN A 62 8.03 0.54 8.58
CA ASN A 62 8.91 1.21 7.63
C ASN A 62 9.69 2.36 8.31
N GLU A 63 11.02 2.39 8.14
CA GLU A 63 11.93 3.51 8.48
C GLU A 63 11.68 4.20 9.84
N GLY A 64 11.49 3.42 10.91
CA GLY A 64 11.24 3.95 12.26
C GLY A 64 9.76 4.21 12.56
N LEU A 65 8.87 3.80 11.69
CA LEU A 65 7.43 3.74 11.92
C LEU A 65 7.00 2.30 12.14
N LEU A 66 6.33 2.04 13.24
CA LEU A 66 5.62 0.79 13.49
C LEU A 66 4.16 1.10 13.77
N VAL A 67 3.27 0.46 13.03
CA VAL A 67 1.83 0.61 13.22
C VAL A 67 1.19 -0.76 13.35
N THR A 68 0.43 -0.93 14.41
CA THR A 68 -0.35 -2.15 14.66
C THR A 68 -1.83 -1.81 14.68
N LEU A 69 -2.63 -2.58 13.96
CA LEU A 69 -4.09 -2.49 14.00
C LEU A 69 -4.65 -3.82 14.46
N ASP A 70 -5.30 -3.82 15.60
CA ASP A 70 -6.05 -4.94 16.13
C ASP A 70 -7.53 -4.72 15.88
N LEU A 71 -8.18 -5.64 15.18
CA LEU A 71 -9.61 -5.61 14.84
C LEU A 71 -10.36 -6.71 15.58
N ASP A 72 -11.57 -6.36 16.08
CA ASP A 72 -12.55 -7.28 16.63
C ASP A 72 -13.94 -6.92 16.07
N GLY A 73 -14.44 -7.74 15.14
CA GLY A 73 -15.65 -7.47 14.39
C GLY A 73 -15.52 -6.21 13.53
N SER A 74 -16.30 -5.18 13.86
CA SER A 74 -16.32 -3.87 13.19
C SER A 74 -15.59 -2.76 13.97
N ASN A 75 -14.91 -3.10 15.07
CA ASN A 75 -14.15 -2.14 15.86
C ASN A 75 -12.68 -2.56 15.95
N GLY A 76 -11.81 -1.60 16.24
CA GLY A 76 -10.40 -1.90 16.42
C GLY A 76 -9.65 -0.81 17.14
N THR A 77 -8.37 -1.08 17.34
CA THR A 77 -7.42 -0.17 17.95
C THR A 77 -6.20 -0.05 17.04
N LEU A 78 -5.89 1.18 16.63
CA LEU A 78 -4.70 1.53 15.85
C LEU A 78 -3.65 2.09 16.81
N GLU A 79 -2.53 1.41 16.93
CA GLU A 79 -1.37 1.86 17.69
C GLU A 79 -0.28 2.33 16.70
N VAL A 80 0.19 3.57 16.88
CA VAL A 80 1.22 4.18 16.03
C VAL A 80 2.43 4.51 16.89
N GLN A 81 3.56 3.89 16.59
CA GLN A 81 4.87 4.22 17.18
C GLN A 81 5.72 4.93 16.14
N ASN A 82 6.01 6.21 16.38
CA ASN A 82 6.78 7.05 15.48
C ASN A 82 8.21 7.25 16.00
N ASP A 83 9.10 6.31 15.73
CA ASP A 83 10.54 6.43 16.03
C ASP A 83 11.33 7.16 14.92
N SER A 84 10.63 7.75 13.95
CA SER A 84 11.25 8.55 12.88
C SER A 84 11.66 9.94 13.39
N ALA A 85 12.38 10.68 12.55
CA ALA A 85 12.82 12.04 12.88
C ALA A 85 11.78 13.13 12.58
N ASN A 86 10.63 12.77 12.01
CA ASN A 86 9.60 13.71 11.56
C ASN A 86 8.27 13.44 12.25
N ASP A 87 7.51 14.51 12.46
CA ASP A 87 6.12 14.40 12.88
C ASP A 87 5.30 13.78 11.74
N LEU A 88 4.32 12.96 12.09
CA LEU A 88 3.38 12.36 11.16
C LEU A 88 2.07 13.14 11.18
N ASP A 89 1.48 13.34 10.01
CA ASP A 89 0.10 13.80 9.90
C ASP A 89 -0.88 12.80 10.55
N PRO A 90 -2.12 13.21 10.83
CA PRO A 90 -3.12 12.29 11.37
C PRO A 90 -3.25 11.01 10.53
N PRO A 91 -3.30 9.82 11.17
CA PRO A 91 -3.50 8.57 10.45
C PRO A 91 -4.90 8.51 9.82
N GLY A 92 -4.96 7.99 8.62
CA GLY A 92 -6.17 7.62 7.91
C GLY A 92 -6.07 6.16 7.45
N LEU A 93 -7.21 5.51 7.27
CA LEU A 93 -7.29 4.12 6.83
C LEU A 93 -8.32 3.99 5.71
N TYR A 94 -8.06 3.11 4.76
CA TYR A 94 -9.10 2.57 3.90
C TYR A 94 -8.91 1.06 3.69
N VAL A 95 -9.99 0.41 3.33
CA VAL A 95 -10.03 -1.02 3.02
C VAL A 95 -10.45 -1.22 1.57
N GLU A 96 -9.88 -2.20 0.91
CA GLU A 96 -10.46 -2.75 -0.31
C GLU A 96 -11.19 -4.05 0.03
N ASP A 97 -12.45 -4.15 -0.38
CA ASP A 97 -13.25 -5.35 -0.20
C ASP A 97 -12.63 -6.55 -0.91
N ALA A 98 -12.65 -7.72 -0.25
CA ALA A 98 -12.03 -8.94 -0.75
C ALA A 98 -12.74 -9.52 -1.99
N VAL A 99 -13.99 -9.16 -2.24
CA VAL A 99 -14.83 -9.75 -3.29
C VAL A 99 -14.76 -8.95 -4.58
N ASP A 100 -14.93 -7.63 -4.50
CA ASP A 100 -15.04 -6.76 -5.67
C ASP A 100 -13.97 -5.67 -5.74
N GLY A 101 -13.11 -5.53 -4.72
CA GLY A 101 -12.05 -4.53 -4.65
C GLY A 101 -12.58 -3.11 -4.45
N HIS A 102 -13.83 -2.95 -4.00
CA HIS A 102 -14.39 -1.65 -3.70
C HIS A 102 -13.67 -1.02 -2.51
N GLN A 103 -13.28 0.26 -2.65
CA GLN A 103 -12.66 0.99 -1.56
C GLN A 103 -13.70 1.50 -0.57
N ILE A 104 -13.45 1.26 0.70
CA ILE A 104 -14.27 1.68 1.83
C ILE A 104 -13.41 2.47 2.79
N ASP A 105 -13.81 3.70 3.09
CA ASP A 105 -13.12 4.53 4.07
C ASP A 105 -13.40 4.02 5.48
N VAL A 106 -12.37 4.00 6.31
CA VAL A 106 -12.41 3.55 7.70
C VAL A 106 -12.34 4.75 8.62
N GLU A 107 -13.22 4.83 9.61
CA GLU A 107 -13.18 5.91 10.60
C GLU A 107 -12.05 5.66 11.61
N VAL A 108 -11.07 6.57 11.66
CA VAL A 108 -10.10 6.68 12.77
C VAL A 108 -10.58 7.78 13.69
N VAL A 109 -11.07 7.39 14.86
CA VAL A 109 -11.73 8.32 15.80
C VAL A 109 -10.69 9.24 16.44
N ASP A 110 -11.02 10.54 16.52
CA ASP A 110 -10.15 11.57 17.10
C ASP A 110 -8.72 11.56 16.56
N SER A 111 -8.56 11.21 15.27
CA SER A 111 -7.27 11.15 14.59
C SER A 111 -6.50 12.47 14.73
N ALA A 112 -5.25 12.39 15.19
CA ALA A 112 -4.37 13.53 15.46
C ALA A 112 -2.94 13.25 14.99
N PRO A 113 -2.12 14.28 14.72
CA PRO A 113 -0.71 14.10 14.40
C PRO A 113 0.04 13.34 15.50
N VAL A 114 1.04 12.54 15.11
CA VAL A 114 1.92 11.81 16.04
C VAL A 114 3.33 12.38 15.91
N ALA A 115 3.82 13.04 16.98
CA ALA A 115 5.13 13.68 16.96
C ALA A 115 6.28 12.67 16.84
N ALA A 116 7.43 13.14 16.38
CA ALA A 116 8.65 12.35 16.31
C ALA A 116 9.05 11.82 17.70
N GLY A 117 9.30 10.50 17.78
CA GLY A 117 9.63 9.81 19.04
C GLY A 117 8.44 9.54 19.97
N GLU A 118 7.20 9.77 19.52
CA GLU A 118 5.99 9.53 20.30
C GLU A 118 5.23 8.30 19.83
N GLN A 119 4.34 7.85 20.73
CA GLN A 119 3.37 6.78 20.47
C GLN A 119 1.97 7.31 20.71
N ALA A 120 1.03 6.89 19.84
CA ALA A 120 -0.38 7.26 19.97
C ALA A 120 -1.27 6.05 19.69
N THR A 121 -2.46 6.06 20.28
CA THR A 121 -3.47 5.00 20.10
C THR A 121 -4.79 5.64 19.70
N PHE A 122 -5.45 5.08 18.69
CA PHE A 122 -6.71 5.58 18.14
C PHE A 122 -7.72 4.44 18.07
N ASP A 123 -8.98 4.75 18.35
CA ASP A 123 -10.06 3.82 18.09
C ASP A 123 -10.39 3.81 16.59
N VAL A 124 -10.71 2.64 16.05
CA VAL A 124 -11.05 2.43 14.64
C VAL A 124 -12.43 1.81 14.54
N LYS A 125 -13.20 2.26 13.54
CA LYS A 125 -14.52 1.68 13.22
C LYS A 125 -14.61 1.36 11.73
N LEU A 126 -15.03 0.13 11.46
CA LEU A 126 -15.37 -0.36 10.12
C LEU A 126 -16.88 -0.17 9.92
N ASP A 127 -17.29 0.71 9.01
CA ASP A 127 -18.71 0.94 8.75
C ASP A 127 -19.20 0.01 7.63
N GLY A 128 -20.11 -0.89 7.98
CA GLY A 128 -20.78 -1.80 7.05
C GLY A 128 -19.94 -2.98 6.55
N ILE A 129 -18.73 -3.19 7.10
CA ILE A 129 -17.85 -4.33 6.79
C ILE A 129 -17.34 -4.99 8.07
N THR A 130 -16.81 -6.20 7.92
CA THR A 130 -16.17 -6.95 8.99
C THR A 130 -14.76 -7.36 8.60
N VAL A 131 -13.99 -7.89 9.55
CA VAL A 131 -12.63 -8.39 9.31
C VAL A 131 -12.56 -9.39 8.14
N ASP A 132 -13.61 -10.19 7.93
CA ASP A 132 -13.63 -11.23 6.90
C ASP A 132 -13.82 -10.64 5.48
N ASP A 133 -14.29 -9.39 5.38
CA ASP A 133 -14.50 -8.68 4.13
C ASP A 133 -13.25 -7.94 3.65
N ILE A 134 -12.19 -7.88 4.47
CA ILE A 134 -10.97 -7.12 4.18
C ILE A 134 -10.07 -7.89 3.19
N GLY A 135 -9.95 -7.39 1.97
CA GLY A 135 -8.99 -7.86 0.97
C GLY A 135 -7.62 -7.19 1.09
N LEU A 136 -7.62 -5.88 1.26
CA LEU A 136 -6.43 -5.06 1.47
C LEU A 136 -6.74 -3.95 2.47
N LEU A 137 -5.82 -3.69 3.38
CA LEU A 137 -5.88 -2.57 4.31
C LEU A 137 -4.73 -1.62 4.04
N VAL A 138 -5.02 -0.34 3.90
CA VAL A 138 -4.04 0.69 3.59
C VAL A 138 -4.05 1.79 4.64
N LEU A 139 -2.85 2.14 5.10
CA LEU A 139 -2.58 3.23 6.02
C LEU A 139 -2.13 4.47 5.26
N LEU A 140 -2.65 5.62 5.66
CA LEU A 140 -2.29 6.94 5.16
C LEU A 140 -1.77 7.81 6.31
N PHE A 141 -0.76 8.63 6.03
CA PHE A 141 -0.39 9.78 6.85
C PHE A 141 -0.35 11.00 5.92
N GLY A 142 -1.38 11.83 5.98
CA GLY A 142 -1.55 12.91 5.02
C GLY A 142 -1.75 12.40 3.58
N ALA A 143 -1.38 13.23 2.59
CA ALA A 143 -1.58 12.91 1.17
C ALA A 143 -0.42 12.13 0.52
N ASP A 144 0.78 12.16 1.13
CA ASP A 144 2.01 11.73 0.47
C ASP A 144 2.62 10.42 1.01
N ASN A 145 2.12 9.93 2.16
CA ASN A 145 2.65 8.72 2.79
C ASN A 145 1.55 7.67 2.92
N PHE A 146 1.74 6.58 2.26
CA PHE A 146 0.83 5.43 2.39
C PHE A 146 1.62 4.12 2.46
N GLY A 147 1.02 3.12 3.11
CA GLY A 147 1.55 1.78 3.19
C GLY A 147 0.46 0.75 3.28
N ALA A 148 0.71 -0.44 2.77
CA ALA A 148 -0.18 -1.58 2.93
C ALA A 148 0.21 -2.35 4.18
N PHE A 149 -0.79 -2.74 4.96
CA PHE A 149 -0.59 -3.60 6.11
C PHE A 149 -0.39 -5.06 5.70
N VAL A 150 0.32 -5.79 6.55
CA VAL A 150 0.42 -7.24 6.49
C VAL A 150 -0.40 -7.83 7.63
N ARG A 151 -1.32 -8.74 7.33
CA ARG A 151 -2.05 -9.48 8.35
C ARG A 151 -1.10 -10.45 9.04
N THR A 152 -1.08 -10.45 10.38
CA THR A 152 -0.18 -11.28 11.21
C THR A 152 -0.94 -12.30 12.06
N ALA A 153 -2.22 -12.05 12.35
CA ALA A 153 -3.09 -12.99 13.06
C ALA A 153 -4.56 -12.87 12.63
#